data_100e8ea2bf2b07fdbbec8820fd5f4ec4
#
_entry.id   100e8ea2bf2b07fdbbec8820fd5f4ec4
#
_cell.length_a   1.000
_cell.length_b   1.000
_cell.length_c   1.000
_cell.angle_alpha   90.00
_cell.angle_beta   90.00
_cell.angle_gamma   90.00
#
_symmetry.space_group_name_H-M   'P 1'
#
loop_
_entity.id
_entity.type
_entity.pdbx_description
1 polymer ?
#
loop_
_entity_poly.entity_id
_entity_poly.type
_entity_poly.pdbx_seq_one_letter_code
_entity_poly.pdbx_strand_id
1 'polypeptide(L)'
;CERANVTYMVHSSVDRAGEEETFKGWGPDFWPGYAGYWRGKSTVLQMVKDSKIPHWVILKPAYMMDCFVPPKAWGMYPQLKQGIVASARTPETWVNCMCGDDMGKLVAEVFCNFEKFEHKEIPLAGDRVNMDEVGAAISKATGKHIEVQYLTREQLLANGVRSSVIDAQEWDVVNGYTADVV
;
A
#
# COMPACT_ATOMS: atom_id res chain seq x y z
N CYS A 1 7.39 2.05 23.13
CA CYS A 1 7.89 3.43 22.97
C CYS A 1 7.73 4.24 24.27
N GLU A 2 6.54 4.38 24.86
CA GLU A 2 6.34 5.17 26.09
C GLU A 2 7.24 4.73 27.25
N ARG A 3 7.37 3.40 27.51
CA ARG A 3 8.23 2.86 28.56
C ARG A 3 9.72 3.18 28.37
N ALA A 4 10.13 3.50 27.14
CA ALA A 4 11.50 3.85 26.77
C ALA A 4 11.71 5.38 26.69
N ASN A 5 10.72 6.18 27.11
CA ASN A 5 10.73 7.63 27.05
C ASN A 5 11.07 8.17 25.64
N VAL A 6 10.52 7.56 24.60
CA VAL A 6 10.67 8.04 23.22
C VAL A 6 10.01 9.40 23.10
N THR A 7 10.74 10.37 22.60
CA THR A 7 10.28 11.76 22.47
C THR A 7 9.73 12.04 21.09
N TYR A 8 10.35 11.48 20.04
CA TYR A 8 9.97 11.69 18.64
C TYR A 8 9.61 10.38 17.98
N MET A 9 8.50 10.35 17.25
CA MET A 9 8.03 9.17 16.55
C MET A 9 7.53 9.51 15.15
N VAL A 10 8.04 8.80 14.14
CA VAL A 10 7.45 8.76 12.80
C VAL A 10 6.85 7.38 12.58
N HIS A 11 5.54 7.33 12.33
CA HIS A 11 4.82 6.08 12.09
C HIS A 11 4.46 5.96 10.60
N SER A 12 4.82 4.83 9.97
CA SER A 12 4.36 4.50 8.62
C SER A 12 3.07 3.68 8.72
N SER A 13 1.96 4.29 8.33
CA SER A 13 0.64 3.64 8.24
C SER A 13 0.34 3.22 6.80
N VAL A 14 -0.83 3.58 6.28
CA VAL A 14 -1.25 3.41 4.89
C VAL A 14 -2.24 4.52 4.55
N ASP A 15 -2.25 4.97 3.29
CA ASP A 15 -3.26 5.91 2.81
C ASP A 15 -4.67 5.38 3.07
N ARG A 16 -5.58 6.26 3.45
CA ARG A 16 -6.97 5.99 3.84
C ARG A 16 -7.17 5.20 5.15
N ALA A 17 -6.11 4.87 5.92
CA ALA A 17 -6.31 4.32 7.27
C ALA A 17 -7.09 5.32 8.13
N GLY A 18 -8.12 4.85 8.85
CA GLY A 18 -9.06 5.68 9.62
C GLY A 18 -10.27 6.16 8.82
N GLU A 19 -10.42 5.75 7.56
CA GLU A 19 -11.50 6.15 6.66
C GLU A 19 -12.39 4.97 6.25
N GLU A 20 -12.27 3.82 6.91
CA GLU A 20 -12.89 2.55 6.47
C GLU A 20 -14.39 2.67 6.29
N GLU A 21 -15.07 3.48 7.11
CA GLU A 21 -16.52 3.68 7.02
C GLU A 21 -16.95 4.37 5.71
N THR A 22 -15.99 5.01 5.02
CA THR A 22 -16.22 5.62 3.69
C THR A 22 -16.05 4.63 2.54
N PHE A 23 -15.52 3.42 2.81
CA PHE A 23 -15.27 2.44 1.76
C PHE A 23 -16.58 1.86 1.24
N LYS A 24 -16.70 1.80 -0.07
CA LYS A 24 -17.83 1.13 -0.70
C LYS A 24 -17.85 -0.34 -0.31
N GLY A 25 -18.96 -0.78 0.25
CA GLY A 25 -19.14 -2.15 0.70
C GLY A 25 -18.63 -2.42 2.13
N TRP A 26 -18.14 -1.41 2.87
CA TRP A 26 -17.73 -1.59 4.26
C TRP A 26 -18.88 -2.14 5.11
N GLY A 27 -18.60 -3.19 5.88
CA GLY A 27 -19.60 -3.87 6.70
C GLY A 27 -19.21 -5.32 7.01
N PRO A 28 -20.15 -6.13 7.49
CA PRO A 28 -19.89 -7.53 7.86
C PRO A 28 -19.35 -8.40 6.72
N ASP A 29 -19.79 -8.12 5.50
CA ASP A 29 -19.43 -8.89 4.29
C ASP A 29 -18.25 -8.29 3.52
N PHE A 30 -17.64 -7.24 4.05
CA PHE A 30 -16.47 -6.60 3.42
C PHE A 30 -15.28 -7.55 3.44
N TRP A 31 -14.85 -8.03 2.26
CA TRP A 31 -13.64 -8.87 2.09
C TRP A 31 -13.05 -9.38 3.42
N PRO A 32 -13.49 -10.52 3.98
CA PRO A 32 -13.24 -10.87 5.40
C PRO A 32 -11.77 -10.84 5.80
N GLY A 33 -10.87 -11.24 4.89
CA GLY A 33 -9.42 -11.18 5.11
C GLY A 33 -8.85 -9.77 5.09
N TYR A 34 -9.52 -8.81 4.45
CA TYR A 34 -9.02 -7.46 4.25
C TYR A 34 -9.59 -6.44 5.25
N ALA A 35 -10.79 -6.68 5.78
CA ALA A 35 -11.35 -5.88 6.88
C ALA A 35 -10.44 -5.88 8.11
N GLY A 36 -9.83 -7.03 8.46
CA GLY A 36 -8.87 -7.14 9.56
C GLY A 36 -7.62 -6.30 9.33
N TYR A 37 -7.12 -6.22 8.11
CA TYR A 37 -6.00 -5.35 7.74
C TYR A 37 -6.32 -3.87 8.03
N TRP A 38 -7.44 -3.36 7.53
CA TRP A 38 -7.84 -1.97 7.70
C TRP A 38 -8.06 -1.62 9.17
N ARG A 39 -8.86 -2.42 9.90
CA ARG A 39 -9.06 -2.23 11.34
C ARG A 39 -7.75 -2.22 12.11
N GLY A 40 -6.82 -3.10 11.76
CA GLY A 40 -5.48 -3.14 12.38
C GLY A 40 -4.70 -1.84 12.13
N LYS A 41 -4.72 -1.33 10.90
CA LYS A 41 -4.05 -0.06 10.54
C LYS A 41 -4.65 1.12 11.31
N SER A 42 -5.97 1.23 11.36
CA SER A 42 -6.67 2.31 12.06
C SER A 42 -6.50 2.23 13.57
N THR A 43 -6.51 1.00 14.13
CA THR A 43 -6.23 0.82 15.56
C THR A 43 -4.83 1.34 15.92
N VAL A 44 -3.80 0.96 15.16
CA VAL A 44 -2.43 1.43 15.43
C VAL A 44 -2.30 2.93 15.23
N LEU A 45 -2.94 3.48 14.18
CA LEU A 45 -2.99 4.93 13.94
C LEU A 45 -3.58 5.66 15.15
N GLN A 46 -4.70 5.19 15.68
CA GLN A 46 -5.33 5.78 16.87
C GLN A 46 -4.45 5.62 18.12
N MET A 47 -3.81 4.46 18.31
CA MET A 47 -2.86 4.24 19.41
C MET A 47 -1.68 5.23 19.38
N VAL A 48 -1.20 5.62 18.21
CA VAL A 48 -0.15 6.65 18.08
C VAL A 48 -0.66 8.00 18.53
N LYS A 49 -1.86 8.38 18.09
CA LYS A 49 -2.49 9.67 18.47
C LYS A 49 -2.78 9.77 19.96
N ASP A 50 -3.22 8.67 20.57
CA ASP A 50 -3.58 8.61 22.01
C ASP A 50 -2.36 8.37 22.90
N SER A 51 -1.17 8.16 22.32
CA SER A 51 0.04 7.89 23.07
C SER A 51 0.52 9.11 23.85
N LYS A 52 1.33 8.87 24.88
CA LYS A 52 2.03 9.93 25.64
C LYS A 52 3.32 10.40 24.95
N ILE A 53 3.57 10.01 23.70
CA ILE A 53 4.71 10.46 22.93
C ILE A 53 4.47 11.92 22.53
N PRO A 54 5.30 12.87 23.00
CA PRO A 54 4.99 14.29 22.82
C PRO A 54 5.03 14.74 21.37
N HIS A 55 5.90 14.15 20.55
CA HIS A 55 6.08 14.55 19.14
C HIS A 55 5.90 13.36 18.21
N TRP A 56 4.84 13.34 17.41
CA TRP A 56 4.58 12.27 16.44
C TRP A 56 4.18 12.81 15.06
N VAL A 57 4.50 12.04 14.04
CA VAL A 57 4.06 12.22 12.64
C VAL A 57 3.62 10.88 12.10
N ILE A 58 2.53 10.85 11.36
CA ILE A 58 2.02 9.65 10.68
C ILE A 58 2.13 9.84 9.17
N LEU A 59 2.98 9.04 8.53
CA LEU A 59 3.08 8.97 7.08
C LEU A 59 2.12 7.90 6.56
N LYS A 60 1.30 8.23 5.59
CA LYS A 60 0.26 7.37 5.02
C LYS A 60 0.56 7.08 3.55
N PRO A 61 1.57 6.21 3.25
CA PRO A 61 1.88 5.87 1.86
C PRO A 61 0.72 5.13 1.20
N ALA A 62 0.53 5.37 -0.10
CA ALA A 62 -0.30 4.58 -0.98
C ALA A 62 0.32 3.19 -1.22
N TYR A 63 0.04 2.53 -2.33
CA TYR A 63 0.58 1.20 -2.62
C TYR A 63 2.11 1.24 -2.75
N MET A 64 2.80 0.37 -2.01
CA MET A 64 4.26 0.35 -2.05
C MET A 64 4.78 -0.34 -3.31
N MET A 65 5.60 0.35 -4.11
CA MET A 65 6.24 -0.20 -5.33
C MET A 65 7.12 -1.40 -5.05
N ASP A 66 7.62 -1.54 -3.84
CA ASP A 66 8.37 -2.71 -3.36
C ASP A 66 7.58 -4.03 -3.51
N CYS A 67 6.25 -3.95 -3.62
CA CYS A 67 5.40 -5.11 -3.89
C CYS A 67 5.63 -5.69 -5.30
N PHE A 68 6.23 -4.94 -6.23
CA PHE A 68 6.59 -5.38 -7.56
C PHE A 68 8.04 -5.90 -7.67
N VAL A 69 8.82 -5.82 -6.59
CA VAL A 69 10.23 -6.19 -6.56
C VAL A 69 10.46 -7.42 -5.66
N PRO A 70 11.30 -8.40 -6.09
CA PRO A 70 11.68 -9.52 -5.22
C PRO A 70 12.37 -9.07 -3.92
N PRO A 71 12.22 -9.82 -2.83
CA PRO A 71 11.46 -11.08 -2.72
C PRO A 71 9.95 -10.91 -2.54
N LYS A 72 9.46 -9.69 -2.26
CA LYS A 72 8.05 -9.41 -1.92
C LYS A 72 7.12 -9.72 -3.10
N ALA A 73 7.55 -9.38 -4.32
CA ALA A 73 6.81 -9.68 -5.55
C ALA A 73 6.44 -11.15 -5.71
N TRP A 74 7.26 -12.08 -5.23
CA TRP A 74 6.95 -13.51 -5.33
C TRP A 74 5.75 -13.95 -4.48
N GLY A 75 5.44 -13.20 -3.44
CA GLY A 75 4.25 -13.44 -2.63
C GLY A 75 3.01 -12.70 -3.14
N MET A 76 3.21 -11.61 -3.89
CA MET A 76 2.14 -10.79 -4.47
C MET A 76 1.76 -11.27 -5.87
N TYR A 77 2.75 -11.66 -6.67
CA TYR A 77 2.64 -12.09 -8.08
C TYR A 77 3.46 -13.36 -8.28
N PRO A 78 2.97 -14.55 -7.84
CA PRO A 78 3.75 -15.80 -7.85
C PRO A 78 4.23 -16.19 -9.25
N GLN A 79 3.48 -15.82 -10.31
CA GLN A 79 3.80 -16.11 -11.71
C GLN A 79 4.83 -15.15 -12.32
N LEU A 80 5.29 -14.13 -11.58
CA LEU A 80 6.31 -13.19 -12.08
C LEU A 80 7.63 -13.90 -12.46
N LYS A 81 7.94 -15.03 -11.81
CA LYS A 81 9.09 -15.88 -12.19
C LYS A 81 8.98 -16.47 -13.59
N GLN A 82 7.77 -16.66 -14.09
CA GLN A 82 7.46 -17.11 -15.45
C GLN A 82 7.30 -15.94 -16.44
N GLY A 83 7.47 -14.71 -15.98
CA GLY A 83 7.28 -13.51 -16.81
C GLY A 83 5.82 -13.04 -16.89
N ILE A 84 4.99 -13.39 -15.91
CA ILE A 84 3.56 -13.02 -15.89
C ILE A 84 3.25 -12.22 -14.64
N VAL A 85 2.62 -11.06 -14.82
CA VAL A 85 1.93 -10.28 -13.76
C VAL A 85 0.44 -10.54 -13.89
N ALA A 86 -0.08 -11.42 -13.03
CA ALA A 86 -1.51 -11.74 -12.98
C ALA A 86 -2.21 -10.88 -11.91
N SER A 87 -3.34 -10.26 -12.25
CA SER A 87 -4.02 -9.31 -11.38
C SER A 87 -5.55 -9.43 -11.46
N ALA A 88 -6.22 -9.19 -10.31
CA ALA A 88 -7.66 -9.01 -10.22
C ALA A 88 -8.11 -7.57 -10.54
N ARG A 89 -7.15 -6.64 -10.71
CA ARG A 89 -7.46 -5.28 -11.19
C ARG A 89 -7.95 -5.34 -12.64
N THR A 90 -8.56 -4.25 -13.10
CA THR A 90 -8.91 -4.10 -14.53
C THR A 90 -7.86 -3.25 -15.24
N PRO A 91 -7.81 -3.24 -16.59
CA PRO A 91 -6.90 -2.36 -17.34
C PRO A 91 -7.07 -0.87 -17.00
N GLU A 92 -8.28 -0.47 -16.61
CA GLU A 92 -8.63 0.90 -16.25
C GLU A 92 -8.32 1.25 -14.80
N THR A 93 -7.89 0.26 -13.99
CA THR A 93 -7.57 0.48 -12.57
C THR A 93 -6.21 1.16 -12.44
N TRP A 94 -6.22 2.39 -11.95
CA TRP A 94 -5.04 3.15 -11.61
C TRP A 94 -4.75 3.05 -10.12
N VAL A 95 -3.48 2.84 -9.77
CA VAL A 95 -3.02 2.67 -8.40
C VAL A 95 -2.00 3.76 -8.10
N ASN A 96 -2.27 4.58 -7.10
CA ASN A 96 -1.30 5.52 -6.57
C ASN A 96 -0.24 4.75 -5.79
N CYS A 97 1.04 5.01 -6.09
CA CYS A 97 2.16 4.22 -5.59
C CYS A 97 3.20 5.09 -4.89
N MET A 98 3.94 4.47 -3.97
CA MET A 98 5.05 5.10 -3.26
C MET A 98 6.30 4.20 -3.29
N CYS A 99 7.46 4.76 -3.60
CA CYS A 99 8.73 4.06 -3.54
C CYS A 99 9.29 4.02 -2.11
N GLY A 100 9.87 2.90 -1.70
CA GLY A 100 10.48 2.74 -0.37
C GLY A 100 11.65 3.71 -0.13
N ASP A 101 12.47 3.97 -1.14
CA ASP A 101 13.58 4.93 -1.05
C ASP A 101 13.10 6.36 -0.80
N ASP A 102 12.00 6.77 -1.45
CA ASP A 102 11.42 8.10 -1.25
C ASP A 102 10.74 8.20 0.12
N MET A 103 10.11 7.11 0.59
CA MET A 103 9.68 7.04 2.00
C MET A 103 10.84 7.29 2.96
N GLY A 104 12.00 6.69 2.72
CA GLY A 104 13.21 6.90 3.54
C GLY A 104 13.66 8.36 3.56
N LYS A 105 13.66 9.03 2.40
CA LYS A 105 13.99 10.47 2.29
C LYS A 105 12.99 11.35 3.06
N LEU A 106 11.69 11.04 2.92
CA LEU A 106 10.63 11.77 3.63
C LEU A 106 10.72 11.59 5.15
N VAL A 107 11.01 10.37 5.62
CA VAL A 107 11.25 10.12 7.05
C VAL A 107 12.43 10.95 7.55
N ALA A 108 13.54 11.00 6.79
CA ALA A 108 14.71 11.83 7.14
C ALA A 108 14.34 13.32 7.17
N GLU A 109 13.61 13.82 6.17
CA GLU A 109 13.14 15.21 6.14
C GLU A 109 12.25 15.54 7.35
N VAL A 110 11.33 14.63 7.71
CA VAL A 110 10.50 14.81 8.90
C VAL A 110 11.33 14.91 10.17
N PHE A 111 12.33 14.05 10.35
CA PHE A 111 13.19 14.13 11.54
C PHE A 111 14.07 15.38 11.57
N CYS A 112 14.53 15.88 10.42
CA CYS A 112 15.32 17.10 10.32
C CYS A 112 14.48 18.38 10.57
N ASN A 113 13.18 18.35 10.26
CA ASN A 113 12.29 19.49 10.31
C ASN A 113 10.98 19.17 11.06
N PHE A 114 11.07 18.47 12.18
CA PHE A 114 9.95 17.86 12.87
C PHE A 114 8.81 18.85 13.16
N GLU A 115 9.12 20.06 13.54
CA GLU A 115 8.15 21.13 13.87
C GLU A 115 7.19 21.44 12.72
N LYS A 116 7.62 21.28 11.45
CA LYS A 116 6.77 21.50 10.29
C LYS A 116 5.67 20.44 10.14
N PHE A 117 5.93 19.24 10.63
CA PHE A 117 5.12 18.05 10.39
C PHE A 117 4.42 17.53 11.64
N GLU A 118 4.75 18.09 12.79
CA GLU A 118 4.28 17.64 14.10
C GLU A 118 2.75 17.48 14.13
N HIS A 119 2.30 16.36 14.70
CA HIS A 119 0.90 15.97 14.83
C HIS A 119 0.10 15.92 13.52
N LYS A 120 0.79 15.70 12.40
CA LYS A 120 0.14 15.56 11.09
C LYS A 120 0.06 14.11 10.63
N GLU A 121 -1.01 13.82 9.92
CA GLU A 121 -1.16 12.65 9.05
C GLU A 121 -0.92 13.11 7.61
N ILE A 122 0.01 12.47 6.92
CA ILE A 122 0.48 12.91 5.60
C ILE A 122 0.27 11.78 4.59
N PRO A 123 -0.79 11.86 3.75
CA PRO A 123 -0.95 10.96 2.62
C PRO A 123 0.20 11.15 1.63
N LEU A 124 0.69 10.04 1.05
CA LEU A 124 1.87 10.06 0.20
C LEU A 124 1.71 9.17 -1.03
N ALA A 125 1.88 9.74 -2.21
CA ALA A 125 2.06 9.02 -3.46
C ALA A 125 3.12 9.72 -4.31
N GLY A 126 4.00 8.95 -4.94
CA GLY A 126 5.05 9.47 -5.82
C GLY A 126 4.75 9.21 -7.31
N ASP A 127 3.80 8.32 -7.61
CA ASP A 127 3.41 7.99 -8.98
C ASP A 127 2.01 7.38 -9.01
N ARG A 128 1.44 7.30 -10.21
CA ARG A 128 0.15 6.66 -10.47
C ARG A 128 0.26 5.79 -11.71
N VAL A 129 0.06 4.49 -11.55
CA VAL A 129 0.30 3.48 -12.59
C VAL A 129 -0.87 2.51 -12.72
N ASN A 130 -1.03 1.92 -13.91
CA ASN A 130 -1.85 0.73 -14.13
C ASN A 130 -0.94 -0.52 -14.27
N MET A 131 -1.53 -1.71 -14.36
CA MET A 131 -0.74 -2.94 -14.41
C MET A 131 0.03 -3.11 -15.72
N ASP A 132 -0.44 -2.56 -16.83
CA ASP A 132 0.28 -2.61 -18.11
C ASP A 132 1.58 -1.79 -18.02
N GLU A 133 1.53 -0.61 -17.40
CA GLU A 133 2.72 0.21 -17.15
C GLU A 133 3.70 -0.48 -16.20
N VAL A 134 3.20 -1.18 -15.16
CA VAL A 134 4.02 -2.00 -14.28
C VAL A 134 4.72 -3.11 -15.07
N GLY A 135 3.99 -3.84 -15.91
CA GLY A 135 4.56 -4.88 -16.78
C GLY A 135 5.62 -4.34 -17.72
N ALA A 136 5.36 -3.18 -18.34
CA ALA A 136 6.31 -2.50 -19.22
C ALA A 136 7.58 -2.05 -18.47
N ALA A 137 7.43 -1.50 -17.26
CA ALA A 137 8.55 -1.05 -16.43
C ALA A 137 9.43 -2.23 -16.01
N ILE A 138 8.84 -3.35 -15.58
CA ILE A 138 9.59 -4.56 -15.22
C ILE A 138 10.28 -5.15 -16.45
N SER A 139 9.60 -5.18 -17.61
CA SER A 139 10.18 -5.64 -18.88
C SER A 139 11.43 -4.83 -19.25
N LYS A 140 11.32 -3.50 -19.16
CA LYS A 140 12.43 -2.57 -19.44
C LYS A 140 13.59 -2.78 -18.46
N ALA A 141 13.31 -2.93 -17.18
CA ALA A 141 14.33 -3.08 -16.15
C ALA A 141 15.08 -4.43 -16.23
N THR A 142 14.37 -5.49 -16.62
CA THR A 142 14.93 -6.85 -16.63
C THR A 142 15.42 -7.31 -18.00
N GLY A 143 15.07 -6.62 -19.07
CA GLY A 143 15.29 -7.04 -20.46
C GLY A 143 14.47 -8.26 -20.88
N LYS A 144 13.47 -8.65 -20.08
CA LYS A 144 12.60 -9.81 -20.35
C LYS A 144 11.19 -9.32 -20.64
N HIS A 145 10.50 -9.99 -21.56
CA HIS A 145 9.08 -9.71 -21.77
C HIS A 145 8.26 -10.12 -20.56
N ILE A 146 7.44 -9.21 -20.06
CA ILE A 146 6.46 -9.45 -19.00
C ILE A 146 5.07 -9.32 -19.59
N GLU A 147 4.30 -10.39 -19.50
CA GLU A 147 2.90 -10.42 -19.89
C GLU A 147 2.02 -9.98 -18.70
N VAL A 148 1.06 -9.11 -18.94
CA VAL A 148 0.04 -8.73 -17.93
C VAL A 148 -1.24 -9.50 -18.21
N GLN A 149 -1.76 -10.19 -17.21
CA GLN A 149 -3.00 -10.96 -17.30
C GLN A 149 -4.02 -10.44 -16.28
N TYR A 150 -5.18 -10.04 -16.76
CA TYR A 150 -6.32 -9.65 -15.93
C TYR A 150 -7.22 -10.88 -15.75
N LEU A 151 -7.29 -11.38 -14.52
CA LEU A 151 -7.89 -12.69 -14.21
C LEU A 151 -8.96 -12.56 -13.13
N THR A 152 -9.94 -13.50 -13.18
CA THR A 152 -10.94 -13.61 -12.13
C THR A 152 -10.30 -14.11 -10.82
N ARG A 153 -11.03 -13.92 -9.72
CA ARG A 153 -10.64 -14.44 -8.39
C ARG A 153 -10.33 -15.94 -8.45
N GLU A 154 -11.19 -16.73 -9.10
CA GLU A 154 -11.05 -18.19 -9.20
C GLU A 154 -9.77 -18.57 -9.96
N GLN A 155 -9.49 -17.89 -11.05
CA GLN A 155 -8.29 -18.13 -11.85
C GLN A 155 -7.02 -17.76 -11.05
N LEU A 156 -7.04 -16.66 -10.33
CA LEU A 156 -5.91 -16.22 -9.48
C LEU A 156 -5.66 -17.20 -8.33
N LEU A 157 -6.71 -17.69 -7.67
CA LEU A 157 -6.58 -18.73 -6.65
C LEU A 157 -5.98 -20.01 -7.22
N ALA A 158 -6.44 -20.45 -8.39
CA ALA A 158 -5.90 -21.63 -9.09
C ALA A 158 -4.41 -21.43 -9.45
N ASN A 159 -3.99 -20.20 -9.71
CA ASN A 159 -2.61 -19.81 -9.99
C ASN A 159 -1.76 -19.58 -8.72
N GLY A 160 -2.28 -19.88 -7.54
CA GLY A 160 -1.56 -19.80 -6.27
C GLY A 160 -1.46 -18.39 -5.68
N VAL A 161 -2.21 -17.42 -6.18
CA VAL A 161 -2.32 -16.09 -5.57
C VAL A 161 -3.13 -16.20 -4.28
N ARG A 162 -2.63 -15.63 -3.18
CA ARG A 162 -3.32 -15.66 -1.89
C ARG A 162 -4.59 -14.82 -1.91
N SER A 163 -5.66 -15.30 -1.28
CA SER A 163 -6.94 -14.56 -1.20
C SER A 163 -6.78 -13.13 -0.69
N SER A 164 -5.95 -12.91 0.32
CA SER A 164 -5.70 -11.56 0.86
C SER A 164 -5.05 -10.60 -0.14
N VAL A 165 -4.29 -11.10 -1.11
CA VAL A 165 -3.72 -10.30 -2.20
C VAL A 165 -4.81 -9.95 -3.20
N ILE A 166 -5.68 -10.92 -3.51
CA ILE A 166 -6.82 -10.71 -4.41
C ILE A 166 -7.80 -9.70 -3.80
N ASP A 167 -8.11 -9.84 -2.50
CA ASP A 167 -8.96 -8.90 -1.76
C ASP A 167 -8.44 -7.46 -1.88
N ALA A 168 -7.12 -7.28 -1.73
CA ALA A 168 -6.49 -5.97 -1.86
C ALA A 168 -6.61 -5.41 -3.29
N GLN A 169 -6.42 -6.25 -4.30
CA GLN A 169 -6.52 -5.84 -5.71
C GLN A 169 -7.97 -5.50 -6.12
N GLU A 170 -8.95 -6.26 -5.64
CA GLU A 170 -10.36 -5.95 -5.86
C GLU A 170 -10.79 -4.67 -5.10
N TRP A 171 -10.23 -4.44 -3.91
CA TRP A 171 -10.44 -3.20 -3.19
C TRP A 171 -9.90 -1.99 -3.97
N ASP A 172 -8.74 -2.11 -4.62
CA ASP A 172 -8.19 -1.05 -5.49
C ASP A 172 -9.15 -0.69 -6.64
N VAL A 173 -9.84 -1.68 -7.22
CA VAL A 173 -10.83 -1.45 -8.30
C VAL A 173 -12.00 -0.59 -7.82
N VAL A 174 -12.45 -0.81 -6.58
CA VAL A 174 -13.69 -0.24 -6.06
C VAL A 174 -13.46 1.04 -5.27
N ASN A 175 -12.40 1.10 -4.51
CA ASN A 175 -12.11 2.18 -3.55
C ASN A 175 -10.84 2.95 -3.93
N GLY A 176 -9.73 2.25 -4.09
CA GLY A 176 -8.43 2.80 -4.44
C GLY A 176 -7.81 3.72 -3.37
N TYR A 177 -6.58 4.10 -3.61
CA TYR A 177 -5.85 5.09 -2.83
C TYR A 177 -6.16 6.51 -3.31
N THR A 178 -6.11 7.50 -2.40
CA THR A 178 -6.54 8.88 -2.68
C THR A 178 -5.42 9.92 -2.48
N ALA A 179 -4.26 9.51 -1.96
CA ALA A 179 -3.12 10.41 -1.82
C ALA A 179 -2.77 11.06 -3.17
N ASP A 180 -2.62 12.38 -3.19
CA ASP A 180 -2.18 13.09 -4.37
C ASP A 180 -0.74 12.70 -4.74
N VAL A 181 -0.47 12.58 -6.04
CA VAL A 181 0.88 12.36 -6.57
C VAL A 181 1.64 13.67 -6.49
N VAL A 182 2.79 13.65 -5.82
CA VAL A 182 3.65 14.81 -5.55
C VAL A 182 4.83 14.84 -6.51
#